data_61fbc9d066bd3fce89d76bd210c966ca
#
_entry.id   61fbc9d066bd3fce89d76bd210c966ca
#
_cell.length_a   1.000
_cell.length_b   1.000
_cell.length_c   1.000
_cell.angle_alpha   90.00
_cell.angle_beta   90.00
_cell.angle_gamma   90.00
#
_symmetry.space_group_name_H-M   'P 1'
#
loop_
_entity.id
_entity.type
_entity.pdbx_description
1 polymer ?
#
loop_
_entity_poly.entity_id
_entity_poly.type
_entity_poly.pdbx_seq_one_letter_code
_entity_poly.pdbx_strand_id
1 'polypeptide(L)'
;MGEECCGHDHSKEHVLEATIIEDINENGFSLSGKFEGVDSRYLLGGGVAVVAIVLMLIISTLWTAAGPSIAGGEDDDWWNTPVNERHKMDLNMTGLRSQLPEAGPYTWSGPTEHFVEVDLPPSEQDVGYPGPALMHIALWMPDVEPGTKVPVIATIHPYYDFGGEGVAGDDSNPNTIPDAGVGAWVLDQFVPHGYALAQVSTFGTGKSTHCQDVKGLGEQIGIQAAVHWLGEQNWSNGNVGLMGKSYAGTTNWEAAQNPSPHLKTIVPISGSIGVQQMFYRNGSSEARAMLYDVLYEGATADATEDDMRMCSDDAIGPVSPFTTWLGAGFGGDEWNDYWDERYHLQDVLDNYNGSVYIVWGMQDWNVDPYHAFPTHELLRQQGINVRTIAGQWAHNYPDQPDRHSEVTSGYGAEAYPNMTRFDWAVELFPWFEYYLKGIGDEPESYVQIQRNDGRWHIEETWPPEDTSVLQVSDDGGNQRVSSTSGGFEITLEISDEPIHISGLPTLHTDVSTGLCNGGQLFVTMKDAESGLRLGHATMDVRYRDGGYDSKPTASLSSYRMLMEFNPMDVIVPSGILTLQFSESGEDYIPSPCAVNGLLVNSFDLGLPLIDRWGEHEAWFDVPPWWEVQEM
;
A
#
# COMPACT_ATOMS: atom_id res chain seq x y z
N MET A 1 -8.45 -56.16 -46.90
CA MET A 1 -9.58 -55.40 -46.49
C MET A 1 -9.13 -54.70 -45.21
N GLY A 2 -8.58 -53.60 -45.20
CA GLY A 2 -8.99 -52.27 -45.67
C GLY A 2 -9.69 -51.58 -44.55
N GLU A 3 -8.97 -50.65 -43.96
CA GLU A 3 -9.56 -49.33 -43.74
C GLU A 3 -8.56 -48.44 -43.01
N GLU A 4 -8.25 -47.37 -43.71
CA GLU A 4 -7.56 -46.19 -43.23
C GLU A 4 -8.43 -45.46 -42.22
N CYS A 5 -7.85 -44.90 -41.17
CA CYS A 5 -8.43 -43.83 -40.42
C CYS A 5 -7.43 -42.71 -40.18
N CYS A 6 -7.88 -41.55 -40.46
CA CYS A 6 -7.27 -40.23 -40.59
C CYS A 6 -6.38 -39.80 -39.43
N GLY A 7 -5.16 -39.41 -39.75
CA GLY A 7 -4.32 -38.58 -38.91
C GLY A 7 -4.84 -37.15 -38.90
N HIS A 8 -5.03 -36.61 -37.73
CA HIS A 8 -5.10 -35.16 -37.52
C HIS A 8 -3.74 -34.69 -36.98
N ASP A 9 -3.09 -33.95 -37.84
CA ASP A 9 -1.87 -33.22 -37.56
C ASP A 9 -2.23 -31.98 -36.73
N HIS A 10 -1.89 -32.00 -35.46
CA HIS A 10 -1.93 -30.84 -34.59
C HIS A 10 -0.51 -30.31 -34.38
N SER A 11 0.01 -29.65 -35.40
CA SER A 11 1.20 -28.81 -35.25
C SER A 11 1.03 -27.53 -36.03
N LYS A 12 0.46 -26.54 -35.35
CA LYS A 12 0.69 -25.10 -35.59
C LYS A 12 0.36 -24.35 -34.32
N GLU A 13 1.27 -24.37 -33.39
CA GLU A 13 1.39 -23.30 -32.39
C GLU A 13 1.84 -22.04 -33.12
N HIS A 14 1.03 -20.99 -33.11
CA HIS A 14 1.43 -19.68 -33.53
C HIS A 14 1.97 -18.93 -32.31
N VAL A 15 3.28 -18.98 -32.16
CA VAL A 15 4.02 -18.08 -31.25
C VAL A 15 3.93 -16.68 -31.84
N LEU A 16 3.37 -15.76 -31.07
CA LEU A 16 3.42 -14.31 -31.34
C LEU A 16 4.75 -13.77 -30.77
N GLU A 17 5.82 -13.81 -31.56
CA GLU A 17 7.01 -13.03 -31.25
C GLU A 17 6.76 -11.55 -31.54
N ALA A 18 6.65 -10.74 -30.52
CA ALA A 18 6.73 -9.28 -30.61
C ALA A 18 8.21 -8.87 -30.50
N THR A 19 8.84 -8.61 -31.63
CA THR A 19 10.20 -8.03 -31.65
C THR A 19 10.06 -6.52 -31.46
N ILE A 20 10.47 -6.02 -30.30
CA ILE A 20 10.64 -4.58 -30.06
C ILE A 20 11.98 -4.20 -30.70
N ILE A 21 11.93 -3.43 -31.78
CA ILE A 21 13.13 -2.79 -32.36
C ILE A 21 13.13 -1.35 -31.83
N GLU A 22 14.07 -1.07 -30.95
CA GLU A 22 14.41 0.30 -30.55
C GLU A 22 15.15 1.00 -31.70
N ASP A 23 14.45 1.87 -32.40
CA ASP A 23 15.05 2.94 -33.20
C ASP A 23 14.39 4.24 -32.80
N ILE A 24 14.98 4.89 -31.80
CA ILE A 24 14.58 6.23 -31.38
C ILE A 24 15.27 7.23 -32.32
N ASN A 25 14.56 7.68 -33.33
CA ASN A 25 14.92 8.86 -34.08
C ASN A 25 13.80 9.92 -33.99
N GLU A 26 14.18 11.15 -33.96
CA GLU A 26 13.49 12.38 -33.55
C GLU A 26 12.09 12.68 -34.15
N ASN A 27 11.38 11.70 -34.74
CA ASN A 27 10.09 11.91 -35.37
C ASN A 27 9.13 10.74 -35.18
N GLY A 28 8.52 10.63 -33.99
CA GLY A 28 7.24 9.96 -33.83
C GLY A 28 7.25 8.43 -33.90
N PHE A 29 6.57 7.81 -32.95
CA PHE A 29 6.32 6.38 -32.82
C PHE A 29 5.45 5.86 -33.99
N SER A 30 5.88 4.82 -34.68
CA SER A 30 5.10 4.13 -35.73
C SER A 30 5.08 2.62 -35.46
N LEU A 31 3.90 2.07 -35.18
CA LEU A 31 3.64 0.63 -35.13
C LEU A 31 3.30 0.13 -36.55
N SER A 32 4.22 -0.57 -37.22
CA SER A 32 3.95 -1.26 -38.48
C SER A 32 4.12 -2.78 -38.27
N GLY A 33 3.04 -3.47 -37.93
CA GLY A 33 2.93 -4.93 -37.95
C GLY A 33 1.80 -5.37 -38.89
N LYS A 34 2.04 -6.34 -39.77
CA LYS A 34 0.98 -6.96 -40.59
C LYS A 34 0.22 -7.96 -39.75
N PHE A 35 -1.04 -7.69 -39.48
CA PHE A 35 -1.98 -8.64 -38.89
C PHE A 35 -2.76 -9.34 -40.03
N GLU A 36 -2.37 -10.54 -40.41
CA GLU A 36 -3.15 -11.37 -41.32
C GLU A 36 -3.85 -12.47 -40.52
N GLY A 37 -5.18 -12.40 -40.44
CA GLY A 37 -6.03 -13.49 -39.95
C GLY A 37 -6.86 -13.24 -38.69
N VAL A 38 -6.90 -12.03 -38.14
CA VAL A 38 -7.73 -11.71 -36.97
C VAL A 38 -9.03 -11.01 -37.39
N ASP A 39 -10.17 -11.52 -36.93
CA ASP A 39 -11.49 -10.94 -37.18
C ASP A 39 -11.56 -9.50 -36.62
N SER A 40 -12.03 -8.55 -37.44
CA SER A 40 -12.06 -7.12 -37.15
C SER A 40 -12.81 -6.74 -35.85
N ARG A 41 -13.62 -7.66 -35.30
CA ARG A 41 -14.33 -7.48 -34.04
C ARG A 41 -13.42 -7.62 -32.81
N TYR A 42 -12.29 -8.33 -32.95
CA TYR A 42 -11.26 -8.42 -31.89
C TYR A 42 -10.22 -7.29 -32.00
N LEU A 43 -10.08 -6.67 -33.18
CA LEU A 43 -9.14 -5.56 -33.37
C LEU A 43 -9.57 -4.25 -32.69
N LEU A 44 -10.87 -4.03 -32.50
CA LEU A 44 -11.37 -2.81 -31.81
C LEU A 44 -11.28 -2.93 -30.28
N GLY A 45 -11.52 -4.12 -29.71
CA GLY A 45 -11.34 -4.37 -28.27
C GLY A 45 -9.86 -4.52 -27.89
N GLY A 46 -9.11 -5.34 -28.65
CA GLY A 46 -7.69 -5.57 -28.42
C GLY A 46 -6.81 -4.35 -28.68
N GLY A 47 -7.17 -3.51 -29.67
CA GLY A 47 -6.41 -2.29 -29.96
C GLY A 47 -6.47 -1.25 -28.84
N VAL A 48 -7.62 -1.10 -28.18
CA VAL A 48 -7.77 -0.19 -27.04
C VAL A 48 -7.05 -0.76 -25.80
N ALA A 49 -7.10 -2.06 -25.60
CA ALA A 49 -6.38 -2.73 -24.51
C ALA A 49 -4.85 -2.61 -24.69
N VAL A 50 -4.34 -2.88 -25.88
CA VAL A 50 -2.90 -2.73 -26.19
C VAL A 50 -2.45 -1.28 -26.06
N VAL A 51 -3.25 -0.31 -26.48
CA VAL A 51 -2.93 1.13 -26.32
C VAL A 51 -2.99 1.53 -24.84
N ALA A 52 -3.92 1.00 -24.07
CA ALA A 52 -3.98 1.24 -22.62
C ALA A 52 -2.77 0.59 -21.90
N ILE A 53 -2.42 -0.64 -22.24
CA ILE A 53 -1.24 -1.34 -21.69
C ILE A 53 0.05 -0.64 -22.10
N VAL A 54 0.19 -0.22 -23.36
CA VAL A 54 1.37 0.54 -23.84
C VAL A 54 1.44 1.92 -23.18
N LEU A 55 0.32 2.60 -22.99
CA LEU A 55 0.29 3.86 -22.24
C LEU A 55 0.64 3.66 -20.77
N MET A 56 0.20 2.58 -20.14
CA MET A 56 0.55 2.26 -18.75
C MET A 56 2.00 1.81 -18.61
N LEU A 57 2.52 1.04 -19.56
CA LEU A 57 3.95 0.69 -19.59
C LEU A 57 4.82 1.93 -19.84
N ILE A 58 4.38 2.86 -20.68
CA ILE A 58 5.06 4.15 -20.88
C ILE A 58 4.97 5.00 -19.60
N ILE A 59 3.84 5.01 -18.94
CA ILE A 59 3.67 5.71 -17.67
C ILE A 59 4.54 5.03 -16.59
N SER A 60 4.54 3.70 -16.46
CA SER A 60 5.37 2.99 -15.49
C SER A 60 6.87 3.12 -15.79
N THR A 61 7.29 3.10 -17.06
CA THR A 61 8.71 3.28 -17.43
C THR A 61 9.16 4.74 -17.34
N LEU A 62 8.28 5.70 -17.56
CA LEU A 62 8.56 7.11 -17.26
C LEU A 62 8.65 7.33 -15.74
N TRP A 63 7.97 6.53 -14.94
CA TRP A 63 8.04 6.56 -13.48
C TRP A 63 9.35 5.99 -12.91
N THR A 64 9.93 4.97 -13.56
CA THR A 64 11.19 4.36 -13.10
C THR A 64 12.45 5.00 -13.71
N ALA A 65 12.34 5.69 -14.84
CA ALA A 65 13.51 6.11 -15.61
C ALA A 65 13.96 7.57 -15.41
N ALA A 66 13.20 8.41 -14.74
CA ALA A 66 13.47 9.85 -14.64
C ALA A 66 13.50 10.41 -13.23
N GLY A 67 14.08 9.67 -12.28
CA GLY A 67 14.49 10.33 -11.03
C GLY A 67 15.62 11.31 -11.35
N PRO A 68 15.49 12.64 -11.10
CA PRO A 68 16.63 13.53 -11.20
C PRO A 68 17.72 13.04 -10.25
N SER A 69 18.96 12.96 -10.74
CA SER A 69 20.10 12.73 -9.85
C SER A 69 20.15 13.91 -8.88
N ILE A 70 19.85 13.64 -7.62
CA ILE A 70 19.92 14.65 -6.57
C ILE A 70 21.39 14.99 -6.40
N ALA A 71 21.78 16.18 -6.81
CA ALA A 71 23.11 16.71 -6.52
C ALA A 71 23.13 17.15 -5.05
N GLY A 72 24.08 16.62 -4.29
CA GLY A 72 24.16 16.86 -2.85
C GLY A 72 24.22 18.34 -2.48
N GLY A 73 23.24 18.80 -1.71
CA GLY A 73 23.34 20.00 -0.88
C GLY A 73 24.03 19.68 0.45
N GLU A 74 24.52 20.66 1.16
CA GLU A 74 25.06 20.48 2.50
C GLU A 74 23.90 20.15 3.46
N ASP A 75 23.97 19.01 4.15
CA ASP A 75 22.90 18.44 5.00
C ASP A 75 22.45 19.39 6.13
N ASP A 76 23.34 20.28 6.57
CA ASP A 76 23.09 21.26 7.64
C ASP A 76 21.98 22.30 7.32
N ASP A 77 21.68 22.53 6.05
CA ASP A 77 20.71 23.55 5.65
C ASP A 77 19.25 23.04 5.69
N TRP A 78 19.05 21.72 5.62
CA TRP A 78 17.70 21.17 5.52
C TRP A 78 16.86 21.42 6.78
N TRP A 79 17.45 21.15 7.95
CA TRP A 79 16.75 21.31 9.23
C TRP A 79 16.51 22.78 9.59
N ASN A 80 17.36 23.67 9.08
CA ASN A 80 17.21 25.11 9.27
C ASN A 80 16.28 25.76 8.25
N THR A 81 15.90 25.03 7.19
CA THR A 81 14.97 25.55 6.18
C THR A 81 13.54 25.42 6.65
N PRO A 82 12.67 26.44 6.46
CA PRO A 82 11.25 26.33 6.74
C PRO A 82 10.64 25.13 6.05
N VAL A 83 9.76 24.41 6.75
CA VAL A 83 9.17 23.14 6.28
C VAL A 83 8.57 23.25 4.88
N ASN A 84 7.84 24.32 4.61
CA ASN A 84 7.22 24.61 3.32
C ASN A 84 8.22 24.92 2.18
N GLU A 85 9.51 24.98 2.48
CA GLU A 85 10.56 25.20 1.49
C GLU A 85 11.52 24.02 1.34
N ARG A 86 11.45 23.03 2.22
CA ARG A 86 12.33 21.84 2.20
C ARG A 86 12.25 21.05 0.91
N HIS A 87 11.06 21.01 0.28
CA HIS A 87 10.85 20.35 -1.00
C HIS A 87 11.66 20.96 -2.16
N LYS A 88 12.19 22.15 -1.99
CA LYS A 88 13.01 22.82 -3.00
C LYS A 88 14.50 22.49 -2.85
N MET A 89 14.86 21.76 -1.79
CA MET A 89 16.26 21.41 -1.51
C MET A 89 16.62 20.09 -2.15
N ASP A 90 17.79 20.05 -2.78
CA ASP A 90 18.41 18.81 -3.23
C ASP A 90 19.09 18.12 -2.04
N LEU A 91 18.50 17.02 -1.57
CA LEU A 91 19.06 16.22 -0.49
C LEU A 91 19.65 14.93 -1.06
N ASN A 92 20.92 14.71 -0.82
CA ASN A 92 21.57 13.42 -1.13
C ASN A 92 21.44 12.46 0.06
N MET A 93 20.20 12.16 0.44
CA MET A 93 19.89 11.24 1.55
C MET A 93 19.51 9.84 1.05
N THR A 94 19.67 9.57 -0.25
CA THR A 94 19.40 8.26 -0.83
C THR A 94 20.28 7.20 -0.17
N GLY A 95 19.65 6.19 0.42
CA GLY A 95 20.33 5.09 1.10
C GLY A 95 20.64 5.34 2.58
N LEU A 96 20.37 6.53 3.12
CA LEU A 96 20.45 6.76 4.56
C LEU A 96 19.25 6.08 5.23
N ARG A 97 19.54 5.36 6.30
CA ARG A 97 18.57 4.70 7.17
C ARG A 97 18.90 5.04 8.62
N SER A 98 17.88 5.01 9.48
CA SER A 98 18.08 5.15 10.91
C SER A 98 18.97 4.05 11.47
N GLN A 99 19.78 4.38 12.45
CA GLN A 99 20.77 3.49 13.03
C GLN A 99 20.64 3.45 14.55
N LEU A 100 20.98 2.30 15.13
CA LEU A 100 21.16 2.20 16.56
C LEU A 100 22.48 2.88 16.95
N PRO A 101 22.53 3.61 18.09
CA PRO A 101 23.71 4.36 18.50
C PRO A 101 24.89 3.45 18.86
N GLU A 102 24.63 2.20 19.24
CA GLU A 102 25.65 1.22 19.58
C GLU A 102 25.60 0.04 18.61
N ALA A 103 26.75 -0.35 18.10
CA ALA A 103 26.86 -1.58 17.31
C ALA A 103 26.61 -2.79 18.22
N GLY A 104 25.82 -3.76 17.75
CA GLY A 104 25.60 -5.00 18.47
C GLY A 104 26.89 -5.81 18.66
N PRO A 105 26.97 -6.66 19.71
CA PRO A 105 28.19 -7.39 20.04
C PRO A 105 28.50 -8.58 19.11
N TYR A 106 27.57 -8.97 18.24
CA TYR A 106 27.69 -10.19 17.44
C TYR A 106 27.96 -9.86 15.96
N THR A 107 28.80 -10.67 15.35
CA THR A 107 28.81 -10.84 13.90
C THR A 107 27.68 -11.77 13.47
N TRP A 108 27.49 -11.95 12.18
CA TRP A 108 26.43 -12.81 11.68
C TRP A 108 26.91 -13.66 10.50
N SER A 109 26.17 -14.74 10.27
CA SER A 109 26.40 -15.67 9.16
C SER A 109 25.09 -15.99 8.45
N GLY A 110 25.19 -16.41 7.21
CA GLY A 110 24.05 -16.77 6.37
C GLY A 110 24.19 -16.22 4.95
N PRO A 111 23.15 -16.35 4.12
CA PRO A 111 21.93 -17.08 4.46
C PRO A 111 22.10 -18.59 4.44
N THR A 112 21.28 -19.29 5.23
CA THR A 112 21.00 -20.71 5.04
C THR A 112 19.59 -20.85 4.49
N GLU A 113 19.42 -21.75 3.50
CA GLU A 113 18.13 -21.95 2.85
C GLU A 113 17.37 -23.11 3.49
N HIS A 114 16.08 -22.91 3.71
CA HIS A 114 15.19 -23.91 4.27
C HIS A 114 13.89 -23.96 3.46
N PHE A 115 13.27 -25.15 3.42
CA PHE A 115 11.99 -25.37 2.77
C PHE A 115 11.04 -26.01 3.77
N VAL A 116 9.90 -25.38 3.98
CA VAL A 116 8.86 -25.82 4.89
C VAL A 116 7.72 -26.40 4.08
N GLU A 117 7.49 -27.70 4.22
CA GLU A 117 6.35 -28.37 3.59
C GLU A 117 5.07 -28.01 4.34
N VAL A 118 4.06 -27.58 3.59
CA VAL A 118 2.78 -27.08 4.11
C VAL A 118 1.66 -28.01 3.67
N ASP A 119 0.89 -28.50 4.63
CA ASP A 119 -0.29 -29.33 4.36
C ASP A 119 -1.50 -28.42 4.10
N LEU A 120 -1.81 -28.20 2.82
CA LEU A 120 -2.92 -27.37 2.40
C LEU A 120 -4.25 -28.15 2.40
N PRO A 121 -5.40 -27.50 2.69
CA PRO A 121 -6.71 -28.13 2.57
C PRO A 121 -7.01 -28.51 1.10
N PRO A 122 -7.96 -29.43 0.85
CA PRO A 122 -8.26 -29.89 -0.50
C PRO A 122 -8.66 -28.79 -1.49
N SER A 123 -9.23 -27.69 -1.03
CA SER A 123 -9.54 -26.51 -1.85
C SER A 123 -8.29 -25.86 -2.44
N GLU A 124 -7.19 -25.91 -1.71
CA GLU A 124 -5.93 -25.24 -2.04
C GLU A 124 -4.86 -26.20 -2.63
N GLN A 125 -5.16 -27.51 -2.76
CA GLN A 125 -4.16 -28.49 -3.17
C GLN A 125 -3.90 -28.56 -4.68
N ASP A 126 -4.82 -28.12 -5.51
CA ASP A 126 -4.75 -28.33 -6.99
C ASP A 126 -5.24 -27.09 -7.77
N VAL A 127 -4.90 -25.92 -7.30
CA VAL A 127 -5.25 -24.65 -7.94
C VAL A 127 -4.25 -24.29 -9.06
N GLY A 128 -3.96 -25.27 -9.93
CA GLY A 128 -3.09 -25.09 -11.09
C GLY A 128 -1.63 -25.52 -10.89
N TYR A 129 -1.26 -26.03 -9.71
CA TYR A 129 0.09 -26.52 -9.42
C TYR A 129 0.06 -27.89 -8.72
N PRO A 130 0.49 -28.98 -9.38
CA PRO A 130 0.37 -30.36 -8.86
C PRO A 130 1.55 -30.80 -7.97
N GLY A 131 2.35 -29.91 -7.45
CA GLY A 131 3.53 -30.22 -6.63
C GLY A 131 3.27 -30.11 -5.11
N PRO A 132 4.25 -30.47 -4.28
CA PRO A 132 4.18 -30.19 -2.86
C PRO A 132 4.26 -28.68 -2.61
N ALA A 133 3.45 -28.18 -1.66
CA ALA A 133 3.49 -26.79 -1.24
C ALA A 133 4.69 -26.59 -0.30
N LEU A 134 5.72 -25.90 -0.75
CA LEU A 134 6.94 -25.60 0.01
C LEU A 134 7.13 -24.09 0.13
N MET A 135 7.25 -23.61 1.37
CA MET A 135 7.66 -22.22 1.64
C MET A 135 9.19 -22.15 1.76
N HIS A 136 9.82 -21.29 0.98
CA HIS A 136 11.26 -21.03 1.05
C HIS A 136 11.57 -19.96 2.10
N ILE A 137 12.59 -20.23 2.93
CA ILE A 137 13.10 -19.32 3.95
C ILE A 137 14.61 -19.16 3.76
N ALA A 138 15.06 -17.92 3.57
CA ALA A 138 16.46 -17.54 3.69
C ALA A 138 16.71 -16.97 5.10
N LEU A 139 17.66 -17.57 5.83
CA LEU A 139 17.88 -17.33 7.26
C LEU A 139 19.30 -16.82 7.52
N TRP A 140 19.43 -15.67 8.17
CA TRP A 140 20.67 -15.12 8.72
C TRP A 140 20.68 -15.23 10.25
N MET A 141 21.80 -15.65 10.78
CA MET A 141 21.94 -15.93 12.22
C MET A 141 23.04 -15.07 12.85
N PRO A 142 22.82 -14.51 14.05
CA PRO A 142 23.91 -13.92 14.83
C PRO A 142 24.87 -15.00 15.32
N ASP A 143 26.17 -14.69 15.35
CA ASP A 143 27.21 -15.60 15.85
C ASP A 143 27.25 -15.58 17.40
N VAL A 144 26.20 -16.11 18.01
CA VAL A 144 26.09 -16.22 19.48
C VAL A 144 26.80 -17.45 20.03
N GLU A 145 27.02 -17.47 21.34
CA GLU A 145 27.60 -18.63 22.02
C GLU A 145 26.79 -19.91 21.78
N PRO A 146 27.42 -21.07 21.54
CA PRO A 146 26.72 -22.32 21.28
C PRO A 146 25.66 -22.66 22.35
N GLY A 147 24.43 -22.89 21.93
CA GLY A 147 23.29 -23.19 22.78
C GLY A 147 22.48 -21.98 23.23
N THR A 148 22.90 -20.76 22.87
CA THR A 148 22.08 -19.57 23.03
C THR A 148 20.91 -19.62 22.04
N LYS A 149 19.72 -19.34 22.54
CA LYS A 149 18.51 -19.26 21.73
C LYS A 149 18.20 -17.80 21.40
N VAL A 150 17.84 -17.54 20.14
CA VAL A 150 17.58 -16.19 19.64
C VAL A 150 16.16 -16.05 19.12
N PRO A 151 15.51 -14.87 19.23
CA PRO A 151 14.26 -14.57 18.58
C PRO A 151 14.47 -14.34 17.09
N VAL A 152 13.36 -14.35 16.35
CA VAL A 152 13.33 -14.11 14.91
C VAL A 152 12.59 -12.81 14.60
N ILE A 153 13.16 -11.99 13.71
CA ILE A 153 12.44 -10.97 12.95
C ILE A 153 12.31 -11.49 11.52
N ALA A 154 11.07 -11.64 11.03
CA ALA A 154 10.82 -12.16 9.70
C ALA A 154 10.10 -11.12 8.81
N THR A 155 10.39 -11.16 7.52
CA THR A 155 9.65 -10.45 6.48
C THR A 155 9.17 -11.44 5.43
N ILE A 156 7.91 -11.31 5.00
CA ILE A 156 7.24 -12.27 4.12
C ILE A 156 6.59 -11.53 2.97
N HIS A 157 6.98 -11.82 1.73
CA HIS A 157 6.41 -11.19 0.54
C HIS A 157 6.79 -11.92 -0.77
N PRO A 158 6.17 -11.57 -1.92
CA PRO A 158 6.40 -12.23 -3.20
C PRO A 158 7.60 -11.67 -4.01
N TYR A 159 8.25 -10.59 -3.59
CA TYR A 159 9.10 -9.77 -4.46
C TYR A 159 10.58 -10.16 -4.51
N TYR A 160 11.00 -11.24 -3.86
CA TYR A 160 12.43 -11.58 -3.78
C TYR A 160 13.07 -11.92 -5.13
N ASP A 161 12.29 -12.42 -6.10
CA ASP A 161 12.74 -12.76 -7.47
C ASP A 161 11.92 -12.07 -8.57
N PHE A 162 11.13 -11.06 -8.23
CA PHE A 162 10.22 -10.45 -9.18
C PHE A 162 10.96 -9.65 -10.26
N GLY A 163 10.86 -10.11 -11.53
CA GLY A 163 11.26 -9.37 -12.71
C GLY A 163 12.76 -9.23 -12.97
N GLY A 164 13.63 -10.02 -12.33
CA GLY A 164 15.09 -9.98 -12.57
C GLY A 164 15.77 -8.69 -12.09
N GLU A 165 15.02 -7.68 -11.73
CA GLU A 165 15.46 -6.46 -11.03
C GLU A 165 14.92 -6.51 -9.61
N GLY A 166 15.25 -7.58 -8.90
CA GLY A 166 14.74 -7.82 -7.56
C GLY A 166 14.89 -6.60 -6.68
N VAL A 167 13.91 -6.36 -5.85
CA VAL A 167 13.95 -5.40 -4.74
C VAL A 167 15.22 -5.60 -3.90
N ALA A 168 15.86 -6.74 -4.04
CA ALA A 168 17.13 -7.13 -3.45
C ALA A 168 18.39 -6.60 -4.15
N GLY A 169 18.30 -6.00 -5.32
CA GLY A 169 19.40 -5.29 -5.98
C GLY A 169 20.56 -6.12 -6.55
N ASP A 170 20.46 -7.44 -6.61
CA ASP A 170 21.43 -8.29 -7.31
C ASP A 170 20.72 -9.45 -8.02
N ASP A 171 20.80 -9.45 -9.34
CA ASP A 171 20.16 -10.41 -10.23
C ASP A 171 20.71 -11.85 -10.10
N SER A 172 21.79 -12.06 -9.34
CA SER A 172 22.49 -13.36 -9.35
C SER A 172 21.85 -14.42 -8.45
N ASN A 173 21.16 -14.01 -7.37
CA ASN A 173 20.42 -14.90 -6.48
C ASN A 173 19.61 -14.09 -5.42
N PRO A 174 18.50 -13.45 -5.79
CA PRO A 174 17.77 -12.51 -4.93
C PRO A 174 17.26 -13.13 -3.62
N ASN A 175 16.91 -14.42 -3.62
CA ASN A 175 16.48 -15.11 -2.39
C ASN A 175 17.59 -15.34 -1.34
N THR A 176 18.82 -15.02 -1.65
CA THR A 176 19.96 -15.22 -0.75
C THR A 176 20.67 -13.94 -0.38
N ILE A 177 20.12 -12.81 -0.78
CA ILE A 177 20.61 -11.47 -0.46
C ILE A 177 19.50 -10.77 0.34
N PRO A 178 19.81 -10.07 1.45
CA PRO A 178 18.82 -9.29 2.18
C PRO A 178 18.22 -8.23 1.27
N ASP A 179 16.88 -8.15 1.25
CA ASP A 179 16.22 -7.09 0.48
C ASP A 179 16.63 -5.70 0.96
N ALA A 180 16.72 -4.76 0.03
CA ALA A 180 17.18 -3.40 0.30
C ALA A 180 16.23 -2.60 1.20
N GLY A 181 14.99 -3.06 1.39
CA GLY A 181 13.99 -2.44 2.24
C GLY A 181 14.21 -2.75 3.72
N VAL A 182 13.55 -3.81 4.19
CA VAL A 182 13.58 -4.23 5.60
C VAL A 182 14.74 -5.18 5.88
N GLY A 183 15.00 -6.14 4.98
CA GLY A 183 15.95 -7.21 5.24
C GLY A 183 17.36 -6.73 5.54
N ALA A 184 17.94 -5.89 4.68
CA ALA A 184 19.29 -5.34 4.88
C ALA A 184 19.37 -4.49 6.15
N TRP A 185 18.34 -3.69 6.42
CA TRP A 185 18.29 -2.85 7.62
C TRP A 185 18.18 -3.68 8.90
N VAL A 186 17.36 -4.72 8.94
CA VAL A 186 17.28 -5.66 10.08
C VAL A 186 18.61 -6.39 10.25
N LEU A 187 19.23 -6.82 9.14
CA LEU A 187 20.52 -7.49 9.18
C LEU A 187 21.63 -6.62 9.80
N ASP A 188 21.63 -5.33 9.47
CA ASP A 188 22.64 -4.40 9.97
C ASP A 188 22.36 -3.90 11.38
N GLN A 189 21.08 -3.67 11.74
CA GLN A 189 20.71 -3.03 12.99
C GLN A 189 20.31 -4.02 14.10
N PHE A 190 19.61 -5.11 13.79
CA PHE A 190 19.05 -6.00 14.80
C PHE A 190 19.79 -7.34 14.93
N VAL A 191 20.28 -7.92 13.84
CA VAL A 191 20.98 -9.21 13.92
C VAL A 191 22.24 -9.13 14.79
N PRO A 192 23.07 -8.08 14.75
CA PRO A 192 24.19 -7.92 15.66
C PRO A 192 23.80 -7.84 17.14
N HIS A 193 22.56 -7.51 17.44
CA HIS A 193 22.02 -7.50 18.81
C HIS A 193 21.40 -8.85 19.24
N GLY A 194 21.56 -9.91 18.45
CA GLY A 194 21.14 -11.26 18.80
C GLY A 194 19.73 -11.63 18.34
N TYR A 195 19.29 -11.14 17.21
CA TYR A 195 18.11 -11.57 16.48
C TYR A 195 18.51 -12.40 15.27
N ALA A 196 17.69 -13.36 14.87
CA ALA A 196 17.77 -13.96 13.54
C ALA A 196 16.92 -13.14 12.57
N LEU A 197 17.37 -13.00 11.31
CA LEU A 197 16.57 -12.48 10.21
C LEU A 197 16.09 -13.64 9.34
N ALA A 198 14.79 -13.72 9.07
CA ALA A 198 14.22 -14.65 8.10
C ALA A 198 13.50 -13.88 6.98
N GLN A 199 13.87 -14.15 5.73
CA GLN A 199 13.14 -13.71 4.54
C GLN A 199 12.36 -14.92 3.98
N VAL A 200 11.04 -14.77 3.84
CA VAL A 200 10.15 -15.85 3.43
C VAL A 200 9.44 -15.46 2.14
N SER A 201 9.64 -16.24 1.08
CA SER A 201 8.88 -16.08 -0.17
C SER A 201 7.50 -16.68 -0.01
N THR A 202 6.45 -15.96 -0.44
CA THR A 202 5.09 -16.52 -0.52
C THR A 202 5.04 -17.65 -1.57
N PHE A 203 4.00 -18.46 -1.55
CA PHE A 203 3.83 -19.51 -2.56
C PHE A 203 3.89 -18.95 -3.99
N GLY A 204 4.39 -19.74 -4.93
CA GLY A 204 4.50 -19.37 -6.33
C GLY A 204 5.51 -18.25 -6.63
N THR A 205 6.34 -17.87 -5.66
CA THR A 205 7.33 -16.80 -5.79
C THR A 205 8.69 -17.24 -5.26
N GLY A 206 9.74 -16.64 -5.76
CA GLY A 206 11.09 -16.99 -5.41
C GLY A 206 11.34 -18.51 -5.57
N LYS A 207 11.88 -19.14 -4.53
CA LYS A 207 12.08 -20.59 -4.51
C LYS A 207 10.93 -21.36 -3.85
N SER A 208 9.87 -20.68 -3.41
CA SER A 208 8.67 -21.35 -2.93
C SER A 208 7.93 -22.01 -4.08
N THR A 209 7.39 -23.19 -3.84
CA THR A 209 6.61 -23.93 -4.83
C THR A 209 5.13 -23.59 -4.74
N HIS A 210 4.28 -24.34 -5.45
CA HIS A 210 2.87 -24.07 -5.54
C HIS A 210 2.58 -22.79 -6.36
N CYS A 211 1.43 -22.18 -6.20
CA CYS A 211 1.04 -20.95 -6.87
C CYS A 211 0.71 -19.84 -5.87
N GLN A 212 0.85 -18.58 -6.29
CA GLN A 212 0.50 -17.44 -5.49
C GLN A 212 -1.02 -17.25 -5.47
N ASP A 213 -1.57 -17.33 -4.30
CA ASP A 213 -2.96 -17.03 -3.97
C ASP A 213 -3.00 -15.68 -3.24
N VAL A 214 -2.92 -14.60 -4.00
CA VAL A 214 -2.70 -13.23 -3.50
C VAL A 214 -3.62 -12.91 -2.32
N LYS A 215 -3.06 -12.99 -1.11
CA LYS A 215 -3.75 -12.77 0.17
C LYS A 215 -4.85 -13.79 0.50
N GLY A 216 -5.01 -14.85 -0.29
CA GLY A 216 -6.01 -15.87 -0.07
C GLY A 216 -5.60 -16.94 0.93
N LEU A 217 -6.49 -17.93 1.11
CA LEU A 217 -6.36 -18.96 2.16
C LEU A 217 -5.06 -19.78 2.05
N GLY A 218 -4.61 -20.09 0.83
CA GLY A 218 -3.36 -20.81 0.61
C GLY A 218 -2.16 -20.05 1.14
N GLU A 219 -2.05 -18.76 0.82
CA GLU A 219 -0.98 -17.89 1.29
C GLU A 219 -1.01 -17.72 2.81
N GLN A 220 -2.18 -17.50 3.41
CA GLN A 220 -2.37 -17.35 4.85
C GLN A 220 -1.88 -18.58 5.62
N ILE A 221 -2.20 -19.79 5.16
CA ILE A 221 -1.74 -21.05 5.74
C ILE A 221 -0.22 -21.20 5.61
N GLY A 222 0.33 -20.86 4.44
CA GLY A 222 1.77 -20.89 4.20
C GLY A 222 2.53 -19.96 5.15
N ILE A 223 2.05 -18.73 5.33
CA ILE A 223 2.61 -17.75 6.26
C ILE A 223 2.58 -18.28 7.71
N GLN A 224 1.44 -18.80 8.14
CA GLN A 224 1.31 -19.38 9.48
C GLN A 224 2.29 -20.54 9.70
N ALA A 225 2.44 -21.43 8.71
CA ALA A 225 3.36 -22.57 8.79
C ALA A 225 4.82 -22.12 8.85
N ALA A 226 5.22 -21.09 8.09
CA ALA A 226 6.57 -20.54 8.14
C ALA A 226 6.89 -19.93 9.52
N VAL A 227 5.97 -19.14 10.08
CA VAL A 227 6.11 -18.57 11.44
C VAL A 227 6.19 -19.67 12.49
N HIS A 228 5.37 -20.70 12.37
CA HIS A 228 5.40 -21.85 13.29
C HIS A 228 6.74 -22.59 13.22
N TRP A 229 7.21 -22.89 12.02
CA TRP A 229 8.51 -23.56 11.81
C TRP A 229 9.66 -22.75 12.42
N LEU A 230 9.71 -21.44 12.22
CA LEU A 230 10.76 -20.56 12.79
C LEU A 230 10.77 -20.61 14.32
N GLY A 231 9.61 -20.65 14.96
CA GLY A 231 9.50 -20.73 16.42
C GLY A 231 9.90 -22.08 17.00
N GLU A 232 9.67 -23.20 16.30
CA GLU A 232 9.97 -24.55 16.76
C GLU A 232 11.45 -24.96 16.60
N GLN A 233 12.29 -24.15 15.96
CA GLN A 233 13.69 -24.50 15.75
C GLN A 233 14.46 -24.59 17.06
N ASN A 234 15.41 -25.52 17.14
CA ASN A 234 16.21 -25.74 18.36
C ASN A 234 17.03 -24.51 18.78
N TRP A 235 17.40 -23.65 17.83
CA TRP A 235 18.13 -22.40 18.05
C TRP A 235 17.19 -21.23 18.40
N SER A 236 15.89 -21.35 18.14
CA SER A 236 14.88 -20.33 18.41
C SER A 236 14.53 -20.26 19.90
N ASN A 237 14.31 -19.05 20.42
CA ASN A 237 13.76 -18.87 21.76
C ASN A 237 12.21 -19.05 21.78
N GLY A 238 11.60 -19.33 20.64
CA GLY A 238 10.17 -19.51 20.46
C GLY A 238 9.38 -18.23 20.19
N ASN A 239 10.04 -17.08 20.00
CA ASN A 239 9.41 -15.81 19.74
C ASN A 239 9.74 -15.30 18.33
N VAL A 240 8.71 -15.04 17.54
CA VAL A 240 8.80 -14.52 16.18
C VAL A 240 8.07 -13.18 16.12
N GLY A 241 8.71 -12.17 15.55
CA GLY A 241 8.11 -10.90 15.15
C GLY A 241 8.07 -10.80 13.63
N LEU A 242 7.00 -10.25 13.08
CA LEU A 242 6.92 -9.93 11.65
C LEU A 242 7.06 -8.44 11.43
N MET A 243 7.70 -8.06 10.33
CA MET A 243 7.86 -6.68 9.94
C MET A 243 7.93 -6.58 8.42
N GLY A 244 7.20 -5.61 7.84
CA GLY A 244 7.28 -5.39 6.40
C GLY A 244 6.40 -4.26 5.92
N LYS A 245 6.66 -3.79 4.70
CA LYS A 245 5.95 -2.69 4.07
C LYS A 245 5.07 -3.17 2.92
N SER A 246 3.92 -2.51 2.70
CA SER A 246 3.04 -2.77 1.57
C SER A 246 2.50 -4.21 1.60
N TYR A 247 2.74 -5.00 0.58
CA TYR A 247 2.41 -6.43 0.57
C TYR A 247 2.96 -7.14 1.81
N ALA A 248 4.24 -6.91 2.16
CA ALA A 248 4.84 -7.46 3.37
C ALA A 248 4.23 -6.90 4.67
N GLY A 249 3.61 -5.73 4.63
CA GLY A 249 2.82 -5.18 5.73
C GLY A 249 1.47 -5.91 5.87
N THR A 250 0.82 -6.25 4.75
CA THR A 250 -0.43 -7.03 4.75
C THR A 250 -0.19 -8.47 5.24
N THR A 251 0.93 -9.12 4.88
CA THR A 251 1.25 -10.47 5.39
C THR A 251 1.38 -10.53 6.92
N ASN A 252 1.65 -9.40 7.58
CA ASN A 252 1.61 -9.34 9.03
C ASN A 252 0.18 -9.53 9.57
N TRP A 253 -0.83 -8.94 8.91
CA TRP A 253 -2.23 -9.12 9.26
C TRP A 253 -2.72 -10.55 8.95
N GLU A 254 -2.30 -11.11 7.82
CA GLU A 254 -2.56 -12.52 7.48
C GLU A 254 -2.01 -13.49 8.52
N ALA A 255 -0.79 -13.25 9.00
CA ALA A 255 -0.22 -14.05 10.09
C ALA A 255 -0.99 -13.89 11.40
N ALA A 256 -1.56 -12.71 11.66
CA ALA A 256 -2.26 -12.40 12.89
C ALA A 256 -3.70 -12.91 12.91
N GLN A 257 -4.37 -13.10 11.79
CA GLN A 257 -5.74 -13.61 11.74
C GLN A 257 -5.86 -15.08 12.22
N ASN A 258 -4.84 -15.89 11.95
CA ASN A 258 -4.72 -17.28 12.46
C ASN A 258 -3.31 -17.48 13.02
N PRO A 259 -3.01 -16.88 14.19
CA PRO A 259 -1.65 -16.75 14.67
C PRO A 259 -1.04 -18.07 15.11
N SER A 260 0.20 -18.33 14.67
CA SER A 260 1.05 -19.30 15.32
C SER A 260 1.26 -18.91 16.80
N PRO A 261 1.37 -19.84 17.75
CA PRO A 261 1.68 -19.53 19.16
C PRO A 261 3.05 -18.84 19.33
N HIS A 262 3.88 -18.86 18.29
CA HIS A 262 5.19 -18.20 18.25
C HIS A 262 5.13 -16.74 17.82
N LEU A 263 4.06 -16.28 17.16
CA LEU A 263 3.90 -14.89 16.75
C LEU A 263 3.63 -14.00 17.96
N LYS A 264 4.58 -13.13 18.30
CA LYS A 264 4.52 -12.26 19.50
C LYS A 264 4.22 -10.81 19.17
N THR A 265 4.68 -10.35 18.02
CA THR A 265 4.48 -8.97 17.58
C THR A 265 4.46 -8.87 16.06
N ILE A 266 3.72 -7.90 15.56
CA ILE A 266 3.73 -7.53 14.14
C ILE A 266 4.01 -6.03 13.99
N VAL A 267 4.72 -5.68 12.92
CA VAL A 267 5.07 -4.30 12.55
C VAL A 267 4.63 -4.04 11.10
N PRO A 268 3.31 -3.90 10.85
CA PRO A 268 2.80 -3.59 9.52
C PRO A 268 3.10 -2.15 9.15
N ILE A 269 3.85 -1.95 8.07
CA ILE A 269 4.18 -0.64 7.50
C ILE A 269 3.35 -0.47 6.23
N SER A 270 2.44 0.49 6.20
CA SER A 270 1.53 0.73 5.07
C SER A 270 0.90 -0.57 4.54
N GLY A 271 0.50 -1.46 5.46
CA GLY A 271 -0.05 -2.78 5.15
C GLY A 271 -1.56 -2.80 5.24
N SER A 272 -2.26 -2.95 4.13
CA SER A 272 -3.72 -3.02 4.08
C SER A 272 -4.24 -4.18 4.91
N ILE A 273 -5.25 -3.94 5.75
CA ILE A 273 -5.93 -4.99 6.51
C ILE A 273 -7.11 -5.60 5.75
N GLY A 274 -7.45 -5.03 4.60
CA GLY A 274 -8.46 -5.54 3.66
C GLY A 274 -8.10 -5.11 2.24
N VAL A 275 -8.15 -6.05 1.31
CA VAL A 275 -7.64 -5.86 -0.07
C VAL A 275 -8.66 -5.14 -0.94
N GLN A 276 -9.96 -5.41 -0.77
CA GLN A 276 -11.01 -4.83 -1.61
C GLN A 276 -10.99 -3.30 -1.60
N GLN A 277 -10.85 -2.69 -0.42
CA GLN A 277 -10.86 -1.24 -0.27
C GLN A 277 -9.63 -0.56 -0.88
N MET A 278 -8.52 -1.29 -1.03
CA MET A 278 -7.34 -0.78 -1.70
C MET A 278 -7.58 -0.60 -3.21
N PHE A 279 -8.46 -1.41 -3.80
CA PHE A 279 -8.75 -1.39 -5.23
C PHE A 279 -10.06 -0.68 -5.58
N TYR A 280 -11.03 -0.68 -4.68
CA TYR A 280 -12.40 -0.20 -4.94
C TYR A 280 -12.92 0.67 -3.79
N ARG A 281 -12.28 1.80 -3.57
CA ARG A 281 -12.70 2.73 -2.51
C ARG A 281 -14.10 3.29 -2.81
N ASN A 282 -15.09 2.93 -1.99
CA ASN A 282 -16.49 3.30 -2.17
C ASN A 282 -17.00 3.02 -3.60
N GLY A 283 -16.60 1.89 -4.19
CA GLY A 283 -16.96 1.49 -5.56
C GLY A 283 -16.25 2.24 -6.68
N SER A 284 -15.37 3.17 -6.37
CA SER A 284 -14.49 3.82 -7.34
C SER A 284 -13.26 2.96 -7.57
N SER A 285 -13.04 2.52 -8.82
CA SER A 285 -11.91 1.67 -9.17
C SER A 285 -10.62 2.46 -9.22
N GLU A 286 -9.60 2.01 -8.53
CA GLU A 286 -8.26 2.56 -8.62
C GLU A 286 -7.48 1.99 -9.80
N ALA A 287 -6.56 2.78 -10.34
CA ALA A 287 -5.69 2.35 -11.45
C ALA A 287 -4.83 1.14 -11.07
N ARG A 288 -4.50 0.97 -9.80
CA ARG A 288 -3.77 -0.18 -9.27
C ARG A 288 -4.50 -1.51 -9.41
N ALA A 289 -5.83 -1.50 -9.40
CA ALA A 289 -6.61 -2.71 -9.70
C ALA A 289 -6.24 -3.29 -11.08
N MET A 290 -5.90 -2.42 -12.03
CA MET A 290 -5.40 -2.85 -13.35
C MET A 290 -3.97 -3.38 -13.30
N LEU A 291 -3.12 -2.81 -12.43
CA LEU A 291 -1.75 -3.30 -12.24
C LEU A 291 -1.74 -4.65 -11.54
N TYR A 292 -2.68 -4.91 -10.65
CA TYR A 292 -2.84 -6.19 -9.98
C TYR A 292 -3.00 -7.33 -10.99
N ASP A 293 -3.95 -7.22 -11.91
CA ASP A 293 -4.15 -8.22 -12.96
C ASP A 293 -2.92 -8.36 -13.87
N VAL A 294 -2.36 -7.25 -14.33
CA VAL A 294 -1.24 -7.27 -15.29
C VAL A 294 0.07 -7.76 -14.67
N LEU A 295 0.35 -7.35 -13.43
CA LEU A 295 1.59 -7.74 -12.74
C LEU A 295 1.53 -9.17 -12.25
N TYR A 296 0.40 -9.60 -11.71
CA TYR A 296 0.28 -10.93 -11.12
C TYR A 296 -0.20 -11.97 -12.14
N GLU A 297 -1.15 -11.67 -13.04
CA GLU A 297 -1.59 -12.58 -14.10
C GLU A 297 -0.57 -12.71 -15.25
N GLY A 298 0.12 -11.63 -15.61
CA GLY A 298 1.12 -11.66 -16.69
C GLY A 298 2.31 -12.58 -16.37
N ALA A 299 2.61 -12.80 -15.11
CA ALA A 299 3.66 -13.71 -14.66
C ALA A 299 3.29 -15.18 -14.81
N THR A 300 2.01 -15.53 -14.98
CA THR A 300 1.56 -16.94 -15.09
C THR A 300 1.81 -17.56 -16.46
N ALA A 301 1.89 -16.76 -17.52
CA ALA A 301 1.93 -17.28 -18.89
C ALA A 301 3.24 -18.02 -19.23
N ASP A 302 4.37 -17.61 -18.63
CA ASP A 302 5.71 -18.14 -18.88
C ASP A 302 6.49 -18.47 -17.60
N ALA A 303 5.79 -18.74 -16.48
CA ALA A 303 6.41 -18.98 -15.18
C ALA A 303 7.45 -20.09 -15.23
N THR A 304 8.69 -19.76 -14.91
CA THR A 304 9.76 -20.70 -14.62
C THR A 304 9.76 -21.03 -13.12
N GLU A 305 10.69 -21.85 -12.64
CA GLU A 305 10.81 -22.12 -11.20
C GLU A 305 11.16 -20.86 -10.38
N ASP A 306 11.68 -19.84 -11.06
CA ASP A 306 12.13 -18.57 -10.45
C ASP A 306 11.13 -17.40 -10.64
N ASP A 307 10.01 -17.62 -11.35
CA ASP A 307 9.02 -16.59 -11.65
C ASP A 307 7.76 -16.73 -10.75
N MET A 308 7.04 -15.61 -10.58
CA MET A 308 5.73 -15.63 -9.94
C MET A 308 4.75 -16.51 -10.72
N ARG A 309 3.98 -17.34 -10.01
CA ARG A 309 2.91 -18.16 -10.55
C ARG A 309 1.63 -17.89 -9.80
N MET A 310 0.60 -17.42 -10.52
CA MET A 310 -0.72 -17.23 -9.94
C MET A 310 -1.49 -18.56 -9.87
N CYS A 311 -2.31 -18.72 -8.84
CA CYS A 311 -3.28 -19.79 -8.80
C CYS A 311 -4.33 -19.60 -9.90
N SER A 312 -4.81 -20.72 -10.49
CA SER A 312 -5.70 -20.67 -11.67
C SER A 312 -7.07 -20.04 -11.39
N ASP A 313 -7.52 -20.03 -10.17
CA ASP A 313 -8.75 -19.41 -9.71
C ASP A 313 -8.59 -17.89 -9.48
N ASP A 314 -7.37 -17.42 -9.23
CA ASP A 314 -7.05 -16.00 -9.13
C ASP A 314 -6.76 -15.35 -10.49
N ALA A 315 -6.19 -16.11 -11.44
CA ALA A 315 -5.80 -15.62 -12.76
C ALA A 315 -6.96 -15.01 -13.59
N ILE A 316 -8.22 -15.28 -13.25
CA ILE A 316 -9.43 -14.76 -13.91
C ILE A 316 -10.41 -14.25 -12.84
N GLY A 317 -9.90 -13.88 -11.67
CA GLY A 317 -10.71 -13.55 -10.51
C GLY A 317 -11.63 -12.34 -10.69
N PRO A 318 -12.48 -12.08 -9.71
CA PRO A 318 -13.41 -10.95 -9.73
C PRO A 318 -12.72 -9.58 -9.76
N VAL A 319 -11.39 -9.57 -9.69
CA VAL A 319 -10.55 -8.37 -9.66
C VAL A 319 -10.30 -7.79 -11.05
N SER A 320 -10.63 -8.48 -12.16
CA SER A 320 -10.34 -7.95 -13.49
C SER A 320 -10.96 -6.57 -13.69
N PRO A 321 -10.16 -5.51 -13.85
CA PRO A 321 -10.64 -4.16 -14.08
C PRO A 321 -11.38 -4.04 -15.41
N PHE A 322 -11.13 -4.95 -16.34
CA PHE A 322 -11.92 -5.06 -17.56
C PHE A 322 -13.37 -5.41 -17.27
N THR A 323 -13.64 -6.28 -16.31
CA THR A 323 -15.00 -6.61 -15.90
C THR A 323 -15.64 -5.45 -15.14
N THR A 324 -14.89 -4.75 -14.32
CA THR A 324 -15.37 -3.58 -13.56
C THR A 324 -15.57 -2.35 -14.47
N TRP A 325 -14.64 -2.09 -15.38
CA TRP A 325 -14.70 -0.94 -16.28
C TRP A 325 -15.73 -1.11 -17.42
N LEU A 326 -15.87 -2.31 -17.99
CA LEU A 326 -16.84 -2.58 -19.07
C LEU A 326 -18.26 -2.76 -18.58
N GLY A 327 -18.49 -2.97 -17.32
CA GLY A 327 -19.83 -3.21 -16.81
C GLY A 327 -19.98 -2.96 -15.32
N ALA A 328 -20.57 -1.84 -14.96
CA ALA A 328 -21.32 -1.78 -13.73
C ALA A 328 -22.28 -2.98 -13.72
N GLY A 329 -21.92 -4.07 -13.03
CA GLY A 329 -22.71 -5.30 -12.99
C GLY A 329 -21.94 -6.61 -13.17
N PHE A 330 -20.63 -6.58 -13.39
CA PHE A 330 -19.82 -7.80 -13.37
C PHE A 330 -19.19 -8.13 -12.00
N GLY A 331 -19.42 -7.26 -10.98
CA GLY A 331 -19.26 -7.65 -9.58
C GLY A 331 -17.85 -7.62 -9.01
N GLY A 332 -16.86 -7.06 -9.73
CA GLY A 332 -15.49 -6.94 -9.19
C GLY A 332 -15.39 -5.98 -8.01
N ASP A 333 -16.21 -4.95 -7.99
CA ASP A 333 -16.30 -3.94 -6.94
C ASP A 333 -17.24 -4.36 -5.79
N GLU A 334 -18.13 -5.33 -6.01
CA GLU A 334 -19.09 -5.81 -5.00
C GLU A 334 -18.44 -6.83 -4.07
N TRP A 335 -18.79 -6.76 -2.78
CA TRP A 335 -18.35 -7.73 -1.79
C TRP A 335 -18.83 -9.14 -2.13
N ASN A 336 -17.92 -10.11 -2.03
CA ASN A 336 -18.17 -11.52 -2.29
C ASN A 336 -17.20 -12.39 -1.48
N ASP A 337 -17.31 -13.72 -1.61
CA ASP A 337 -16.48 -14.67 -0.86
C ASP A 337 -14.97 -14.47 -1.10
N TYR A 338 -14.57 -13.99 -2.28
CA TYR A 338 -13.17 -13.69 -2.61
C TYR A 338 -12.63 -12.54 -1.73
N TRP A 339 -13.39 -11.44 -1.58
CA TRP A 339 -13.00 -10.31 -0.74
C TRP A 339 -13.13 -10.60 0.74
N ASP A 340 -14.13 -11.43 1.13
CA ASP A 340 -14.34 -11.85 2.52
C ASP A 340 -13.13 -12.63 3.04
N GLU A 341 -12.58 -13.54 2.24
CA GLU A 341 -11.36 -14.30 2.55
C GLU A 341 -10.12 -13.39 2.71
N ARG A 342 -10.10 -12.24 2.05
CA ARG A 342 -9.00 -11.28 2.01
C ARG A 342 -9.21 -10.05 2.90
N TYR A 343 -10.11 -10.16 3.88
CA TYR A 343 -10.38 -9.13 4.88
C TYR A 343 -10.08 -9.65 6.29
N HIS A 344 -8.93 -9.26 6.82
CA HIS A 344 -8.32 -9.89 7.98
C HIS A 344 -8.75 -9.31 9.33
N LEU A 345 -9.40 -8.12 9.35
CA LEU A 345 -9.60 -7.35 10.59
C LEU A 345 -10.37 -8.12 11.66
N GLN A 346 -11.51 -8.72 11.32
CA GLN A 346 -12.34 -9.40 12.32
C GLN A 346 -11.63 -10.60 12.93
N ASP A 347 -10.97 -11.40 12.08
CA ASP A 347 -10.22 -12.58 12.54
C ASP A 347 -9.00 -12.18 13.41
N VAL A 348 -8.33 -11.07 13.07
CA VAL A 348 -7.27 -10.49 13.91
C VAL A 348 -7.81 -10.09 15.28
N LEU A 349 -8.95 -9.38 15.32
CA LEU A 349 -9.57 -8.97 16.58
C LEU A 349 -10.00 -10.16 17.43
N ASP A 350 -10.45 -11.24 16.82
CA ASP A 350 -10.95 -12.44 17.53
C ASP A 350 -9.82 -13.38 17.98
N ASN A 351 -8.72 -13.46 17.23
CA ASN A 351 -7.71 -14.51 17.42
C ASN A 351 -6.35 -14.00 17.89
N TYR A 352 -5.95 -12.77 17.56
CA TYR A 352 -4.62 -12.27 17.88
C TYR A 352 -4.55 -11.69 19.29
N ASN A 353 -3.50 -12.05 20.01
CA ASN A 353 -3.23 -11.56 21.37
C ASN A 353 -1.77 -11.11 21.58
N GLY A 354 -1.03 -10.96 20.50
CA GLY A 354 0.29 -10.34 20.51
C GLY A 354 0.21 -8.81 20.48
N SER A 355 1.34 -8.15 20.25
CA SER A 355 1.39 -6.69 20.15
C SER A 355 1.47 -6.22 18.70
N VAL A 356 1.05 -4.99 18.44
CA VAL A 356 1.00 -4.40 17.09
C VAL A 356 1.67 -3.04 17.06
N TYR A 357 2.62 -2.84 16.15
CA TYR A 357 3.27 -1.55 15.93
C TYR A 357 2.96 -1.09 14.50
N ILE A 358 1.94 -0.26 14.33
CA ILE A 358 1.48 0.25 13.04
C ILE A 358 2.36 1.42 12.61
N VAL A 359 2.85 1.39 11.36
CA VAL A 359 3.58 2.51 10.75
C VAL A 359 2.88 2.92 9.47
N TRP A 360 2.59 4.23 9.30
CA TRP A 360 1.92 4.70 8.10
C TRP A 360 2.33 6.11 7.68
N GLY A 361 2.41 6.34 6.36
CA GLY A 361 2.49 7.69 5.80
C GLY A 361 1.11 8.31 5.68
N MET A 362 0.92 9.51 6.21
CA MET A 362 -0.35 10.27 6.07
C MET A 362 -0.60 10.69 4.62
N GLN A 363 0.45 10.72 3.80
CA GLN A 363 0.43 11.03 2.38
C GLN A 363 0.56 9.77 1.51
N ASP A 364 0.37 8.59 2.09
CA ASP A 364 0.35 7.33 1.35
C ASP A 364 -0.99 7.17 0.65
N TRP A 365 -1.02 7.54 -0.62
CA TRP A 365 -2.20 7.35 -1.47
C TRP A 365 -2.06 6.13 -2.38
N ASN A 366 -0.99 5.35 -2.18
CA ASN A 366 -0.84 4.02 -2.74
C ASN A 366 -1.58 2.96 -1.91
N VAL A 367 -1.36 2.96 -0.58
CA VAL A 367 -2.18 2.21 0.37
C VAL A 367 -2.72 3.22 1.38
N ASP A 368 -3.94 3.66 1.18
CA ASP A 368 -4.54 4.76 1.91
C ASP A 368 -4.48 4.59 3.45
N PRO A 369 -4.09 5.62 4.20
CA PRO A 369 -3.88 5.53 5.64
C PRO A 369 -5.18 5.38 6.45
N TYR A 370 -6.36 5.49 5.84
CA TYR A 370 -7.63 5.36 6.55
C TYR A 370 -7.83 3.97 7.20
N HIS A 371 -7.08 2.96 6.78
CA HIS A 371 -7.09 1.64 7.41
C HIS A 371 -6.39 1.62 8.77
N ALA A 372 -5.41 2.50 9.01
CA ALA A 372 -4.55 2.45 10.18
C ALA A 372 -5.29 2.80 11.48
N PHE A 373 -6.00 3.92 11.48
CA PHE A 373 -6.52 4.50 12.72
C PHE A 373 -7.73 3.78 13.30
N PRO A 374 -8.75 3.38 12.51
CA PRO A 374 -9.80 2.51 13.03
C PRO A 374 -9.25 1.20 13.58
N THR A 375 -8.24 0.62 12.93
CA THR A 375 -7.58 -0.61 13.39
C THR A 375 -6.88 -0.41 14.72
N HIS A 376 -6.15 0.70 14.92
CA HIS A 376 -5.53 1.05 16.20
C HIS A 376 -6.56 1.03 17.34
N GLU A 377 -7.64 1.77 17.18
CA GLU A 377 -8.66 1.89 18.24
C GLU A 377 -9.36 0.56 18.53
N LEU A 378 -9.69 -0.23 17.49
CA LEU A 378 -10.31 -1.54 17.66
C LEU A 378 -9.38 -2.52 18.39
N LEU A 379 -8.10 -2.55 18.06
CA LEU A 379 -7.09 -3.37 18.76
C LEU A 379 -6.95 -2.94 20.22
N ARG A 380 -6.87 -1.64 20.48
CA ARG A 380 -6.80 -1.08 21.83
C ARG A 380 -8.02 -1.48 22.68
N GLN A 381 -9.22 -1.42 22.09
CA GLN A 381 -10.47 -1.84 22.77
C GLN A 381 -10.49 -3.34 23.10
N GLN A 382 -9.80 -4.18 22.32
CA GLN A 382 -9.61 -5.60 22.63
C GLN A 382 -8.52 -5.85 23.70
N GLY A 383 -7.83 -4.80 24.16
CA GLY A 383 -6.77 -4.90 25.15
C GLY A 383 -5.42 -5.33 24.57
N ILE A 384 -5.26 -5.26 23.26
CA ILE A 384 -3.99 -5.49 22.57
C ILE A 384 -3.12 -4.25 22.77
N ASN A 385 -1.85 -4.44 23.13
CA ASN A 385 -0.90 -3.32 23.15
C ASN A 385 -0.60 -2.91 21.70
N VAL A 386 -1.01 -1.72 21.34
CA VAL A 386 -0.86 -1.18 19.99
C VAL A 386 -0.22 0.19 20.03
N ARG A 387 0.82 0.38 19.21
CA ARG A 387 1.45 1.68 18.95
C ARG A 387 1.30 2.02 17.49
N THR A 388 1.03 3.28 17.18
CA THR A 388 0.99 3.77 15.80
C THR A 388 1.92 4.95 15.62
N ILE A 389 2.73 4.93 14.57
CA ILE A 389 3.49 6.07 14.08
C ILE A 389 2.93 6.47 12.73
N ALA A 390 2.42 7.69 12.61
CA ALA A 390 1.92 8.24 11.37
C ALA A 390 2.60 9.58 11.08
N GLY A 391 3.31 9.67 9.97
CA GLY A 391 4.06 10.87 9.60
C GLY A 391 3.72 11.40 8.22
N GLN A 392 4.22 12.59 7.91
CA GLN A 392 3.97 13.26 6.63
C GLN A 392 4.91 12.73 5.54
N TRP A 393 4.78 11.46 5.20
CA TRP A 393 5.45 10.79 4.07
C TRP A 393 4.45 9.98 3.25
N ALA A 394 4.85 9.61 2.03
CA ALA A 394 4.08 8.79 1.12
C ALA A 394 4.28 7.28 1.41
N HIS A 395 4.20 6.42 0.40
CA HIS A 395 4.36 4.97 0.51
C HIS A 395 5.81 4.58 0.77
N ASN A 396 6.35 4.96 1.93
CA ASN A 396 7.76 4.76 2.26
C ASN A 396 7.98 4.30 3.71
N TYR A 397 9.23 3.99 4.04
CA TYR A 397 9.63 3.75 5.42
C TYR A 397 9.75 5.07 6.18
N PRO A 398 9.50 5.10 7.49
CA PRO A 398 9.51 6.34 8.26
C PRO A 398 10.87 7.02 8.31
N ASP A 399 11.95 6.30 8.08
CA ASP A 399 13.33 6.77 8.11
C ASP A 399 13.94 7.02 6.73
N GLN A 400 13.17 6.89 5.66
CA GLN A 400 13.61 7.22 4.30
C GLN A 400 12.96 8.50 3.82
N PRO A 401 13.74 9.48 3.32
CA PRO A 401 13.18 10.68 2.73
C PRO A 401 12.44 10.32 1.45
N ASP A 402 11.23 10.83 1.33
CA ASP A 402 10.50 10.76 0.07
C ASP A 402 11.20 11.61 -0.99
N ARG A 403 11.34 11.08 -2.18
CA ARG A 403 11.77 11.87 -3.31
C ARG A 403 10.59 12.62 -3.89
N HIS A 404 10.73 13.91 -4.04
CA HIS A 404 9.69 14.78 -4.59
C HIS A 404 9.17 14.33 -5.95
N SER A 405 10.05 13.75 -6.78
CA SER A 405 9.71 13.23 -8.10
C SER A 405 8.92 11.92 -8.09
N GLU A 406 8.95 11.20 -6.99
CA GLU A 406 8.19 9.96 -6.82
C GLU A 406 6.74 10.22 -6.45
N VAL A 407 6.41 11.47 -6.17
CA VAL A 407 5.18 11.93 -5.54
C VAL A 407 4.26 12.67 -6.51
N THR A 408 4.73 12.98 -7.69
CA THR A 408 4.00 13.81 -8.66
C THR A 408 2.85 13.08 -9.37
N SER A 409 2.57 11.84 -8.99
CA SER A 409 1.63 11.00 -9.71
C SER A 409 0.59 10.34 -8.81
N GLY A 410 0.02 11.09 -7.90
CA GLY A 410 -1.06 10.62 -7.05
C GLY A 410 -0.64 9.82 -5.82
N TYR A 411 0.63 9.52 -5.65
CA TYR A 411 1.11 8.81 -4.46
C TYR A 411 1.26 9.67 -3.20
N GLY A 412 0.76 10.89 -3.21
CA GLY A 412 0.80 11.78 -2.06
C GLY A 412 2.09 12.60 -1.93
N ALA A 413 2.34 13.14 -0.76
CA ALA A 413 3.51 13.95 -0.35
C ALA A 413 3.79 15.23 -1.16
N GLU A 414 2.93 15.64 -2.08
CA GLU A 414 3.06 16.92 -2.78
C GLU A 414 2.96 18.10 -1.82
N ALA A 415 2.19 17.91 -0.74
CA ALA A 415 1.93 18.96 0.22
C ALA A 415 3.05 19.13 1.26
N TYR A 416 3.82 18.06 1.54
CA TYR A 416 4.67 18.04 2.71
C TYR A 416 5.97 17.31 2.42
N PRO A 417 7.04 18.05 2.15
CA PRO A 417 8.31 17.46 1.78
C PRO A 417 9.02 16.78 2.95
N ASN A 418 9.57 15.61 2.69
CA ASN A 418 10.69 14.97 3.40
C ASN A 418 10.65 15.03 4.94
N MET A 419 9.53 14.68 5.55
CA MET A 419 9.43 14.60 7.00
C MET A 419 9.68 13.19 7.49
N THR A 420 10.91 12.88 7.80
CA THR A 420 11.37 11.52 8.15
C THR A 420 11.69 11.35 9.63
N ARG A 421 11.69 10.11 10.09
CA ARG A 421 12.01 9.66 11.46
C ARG A 421 13.35 8.93 11.47
N PHE A 422 14.45 9.67 11.48
CA PHE A 422 15.79 9.04 11.55
C PHE A 422 16.10 8.40 12.91
N ASP A 423 15.29 8.61 13.92
CA ASP A 423 15.34 7.96 15.22
C ASP A 423 14.58 6.61 15.26
N TRP A 424 13.98 6.17 14.13
CA TRP A 424 13.09 5.02 14.11
C TRP A 424 13.73 3.71 14.60
N ALA A 425 15.01 3.47 14.32
CA ALA A 425 15.71 2.30 14.86
C ALA A 425 15.71 2.32 16.41
N VAL A 426 15.97 3.49 16.99
CA VAL A 426 15.98 3.69 18.45
C VAL A 426 14.58 3.55 19.05
N GLU A 427 13.57 4.03 18.36
CA GLU A 427 12.17 3.92 18.77
C GLU A 427 11.64 2.48 18.71
N LEU A 428 12.03 1.71 17.68
CA LEU A 428 11.56 0.34 17.47
C LEU A 428 12.34 -0.69 18.31
N PHE A 429 13.60 -0.41 18.64
CA PHE A 429 14.46 -1.37 19.32
C PHE A 429 13.90 -1.85 20.68
N PRO A 430 13.45 -0.97 21.60
CA PRO A 430 12.82 -1.39 22.87
C PRO A 430 11.57 -2.24 22.68
N TRP A 431 10.82 -2.03 21.60
CA TRP A 431 9.65 -2.83 21.27
C TRP A 431 10.01 -4.31 21.04
N PHE A 432 11.01 -4.58 20.21
CA PHE A 432 11.49 -5.94 19.97
C PHE A 432 12.24 -6.53 21.17
N GLU A 433 13.01 -5.72 21.91
CA GLU A 433 13.66 -6.19 23.14
C GLU A 433 12.62 -6.72 24.15
N TYR A 434 11.50 -6.02 24.33
CA TYR A 434 10.46 -6.44 25.25
C TYR A 434 9.68 -7.65 24.71
N TYR A 435 9.08 -7.57 23.54
CA TYR A 435 8.17 -8.61 23.05
C TYR A 435 8.87 -9.89 22.60
N LEU A 436 10.09 -9.80 22.11
CA LEU A 436 10.82 -10.95 21.60
C LEU A 436 11.85 -11.53 22.58
N LYS A 437 12.38 -10.71 23.50
CA LYS A 437 13.39 -11.15 24.47
C LYS A 437 12.96 -11.02 25.93
N GLY A 438 11.91 -10.27 26.23
CA GLY A 438 11.47 -9.97 27.59
C GLY A 438 12.44 -9.05 28.34
N ILE A 439 13.11 -8.14 27.63
CA ILE A 439 14.07 -7.18 28.18
C ILE A 439 13.44 -5.78 28.21
N GLY A 440 13.60 -5.07 29.32
CA GLY A 440 13.09 -3.72 29.50
C GLY A 440 11.66 -3.67 30.06
N ASP A 441 11.06 -2.50 30.02
CA ASP A 441 9.68 -2.26 30.43
C ASP A 441 8.73 -2.43 29.24
N GLU A 442 7.46 -2.78 29.52
CA GLU A 442 6.45 -2.89 28.47
C GLU A 442 6.25 -1.54 27.77
N PRO A 443 6.39 -1.49 26.43
CA PRO A 443 6.18 -0.26 25.69
C PRO A 443 4.74 0.25 25.82
N GLU A 444 4.59 1.55 25.99
CA GLU A 444 3.28 2.19 26.09
C GLU A 444 2.51 2.16 24.77
N SER A 445 1.18 2.07 24.88
CA SER A 445 0.25 2.14 23.76
C SER A 445 -0.18 3.60 23.53
N TYR A 446 0.06 4.11 22.32
CA TYR A 446 -0.34 5.46 21.90
C TYR A 446 -0.24 5.63 20.38
N VAL A 447 -0.72 6.76 19.88
CA VAL A 447 -0.51 7.24 18.51
C VAL A 447 0.49 8.38 18.53
N GLN A 448 1.59 8.24 17.80
CA GLN A 448 2.48 9.36 17.43
C GLN A 448 2.08 9.83 16.04
N ILE A 449 1.73 11.10 15.92
CA ILE A 449 1.31 11.67 14.65
C ILE A 449 2.06 12.96 14.35
N GLN A 450 2.46 13.12 13.09
CA GLN A 450 3.17 14.29 12.60
C GLN A 450 2.23 15.25 11.91
N ARG A 451 2.32 16.50 12.28
CA ARG A 451 1.67 17.62 11.63
C ARG A 451 2.49 18.10 10.42
N ASN A 452 1.85 18.71 9.44
CA ASN A 452 2.51 19.23 8.23
C ASN A 452 3.56 20.33 8.44
N ASP A 453 3.70 20.87 9.64
CA ASP A 453 4.79 21.77 10.02
C ASP A 453 6.01 21.03 10.64
N GLY A 454 5.98 19.69 10.63
CA GLY A 454 7.05 18.82 11.10
C GLY A 454 6.99 18.47 12.58
N ARG A 455 6.09 19.08 13.35
CA ARG A 455 5.96 18.81 14.78
C ARG A 455 5.19 17.53 15.02
N TRP A 456 5.57 16.84 16.10
CA TRP A 456 4.95 15.60 16.53
C TRP A 456 4.13 15.81 17.79
N HIS A 457 3.04 15.06 17.90
CA HIS A 457 2.28 14.95 19.15
C HIS A 457 1.91 13.49 19.43
N ILE A 458 1.63 13.21 20.69
CA ILE A 458 1.24 11.89 21.19
C ILE A 458 -0.21 11.97 21.65
N GLU A 459 -1.01 11.03 21.18
CA GLU A 459 -2.41 10.89 21.53
C GLU A 459 -2.69 9.48 22.05
N GLU A 460 -3.62 9.33 22.98
CA GLU A 460 -4.08 8.01 23.40
C GLU A 460 -4.83 7.31 22.26
N THR A 461 -5.63 8.08 21.51
CA THR A 461 -6.36 7.65 20.31
C THR A 461 -6.26 8.73 19.24
N TRP A 462 -6.53 8.38 17.98
CA TRP A 462 -6.64 9.36 16.93
C TRP A 462 -7.91 9.08 16.07
N PRO A 463 -8.76 10.05 15.73
CA PRO A 463 -8.64 11.50 16.09
C PRO A 463 -8.60 11.74 17.60
N PRO A 464 -7.96 12.87 18.05
CA PRO A 464 -7.92 13.23 19.45
C PRO A 464 -9.32 13.42 20.04
N GLU A 465 -9.51 13.10 21.33
CA GLU A 465 -10.81 13.18 22.00
C GLU A 465 -11.42 14.59 22.07
N ASP A 466 -10.56 15.61 22.06
CA ASP A 466 -10.95 17.02 22.07
C ASP A 466 -11.24 17.60 20.68
N THR A 467 -11.24 16.77 19.65
CA THR A 467 -11.62 17.17 18.29
C THR A 467 -13.09 17.59 18.22
N SER A 468 -13.35 18.75 17.61
CA SER A 468 -14.69 19.26 17.35
C SER A 468 -14.96 19.34 15.85
N VAL A 469 -16.19 19.01 15.42
CA VAL A 469 -16.54 19.02 13.99
C VAL A 469 -17.23 20.34 13.64
N LEU A 470 -16.58 21.14 12.81
CA LEU A 470 -17.18 22.32 12.18
C LEU A 470 -17.94 21.92 10.92
N GLN A 471 -19.22 22.30 10.82
CA GLN A 471 -20.02 22.08 9.62
C GLN A 471 -20.03 23.30 8.72
N VAL A 472 -19.66 23.12 7.45
CA VAL A 472 -19.67 24.15 6.42
C VAL A 472 -20.54 23.68 5.26
N SER A 473 -21.59 24.43 4.94
CA SER A 473 -22.54 24.08 3.88
C SER A 473 -22.45 25.04 2.70
N ASP A 474 -22.56 24.49 1.49
CA ASP A 474 -22.63 25.24 0.24
C ASP A 474 -23.68 24.64 -0.71
N ASP A 475 -24.29 25.48 -1.55
CA ASP A 475 -25.29 25.08 -2.51
C ASP A 475 -24.68 24.42 -3.78
N GLY A 476 -23.33 24.23 -3.84
CA GLY A 476 -22.62 23.57 -4.94
C GLY A 476 -22.78 24.23 -6.30
N GLY A 477 -23.56 25.27 -6.41
CA GLY A 477 -23.80 26.05 -7.64
C GLY A 477 -24.46 25.26 -8.77
N ASN A 478 -24.99 24.07 -8.53
CA ASN A 478 -25.56 23.16 -9.54
C ASN A 478 -24.60 22.93 -10.73
N GLN A 479 -23.35 22.56 -10.44
CA GLN A 479 -22.32 22.35 -11.44
C GLN A 479 -22.16 20.86 -11.76
N ARG A 480 -21.92 20.57 -13.04
CA ARG A 480 -21.71 19.19 -13.50
C ARG A 480 -20.24 18.84 -13.56
N VAL A 481 -19.91 17.69 -13.02
CA VAL A 481 -18.60 17.04 -13.20
C VAL A 481 -18.74 15.89 -14.19
N SER A 482 -17.91 15.86 -15.22
CA SER A 482 -17.87 14.77 -16.22
C SER A 482 -16.55 14.84 -17.00
N SER A 483 -16.19 13.76 -17.69
CA SER A 483 -15.03 13.74 -18.58
C SER A 483 -15.13 14.75 -19.73
N THR A 484 -16.32 15.25 -20.06
CA THR A 484 -16.57 16.23 -21.13
C THR A 484 -16.66 17.67 -20.63
N SER A 485 -17.21 17.90 -19.45
CA SER A 485 -17.32 19.25 -18.85
C SER A 485 -16.13 19.63 -17.98
N GLY A 486 -15.30 18.65 -17.62
CA GLY A 486 -14.29 18.82 -16.59
C GLY A 486 -14.89 18.90 -15.19
N GLY A 487 -14.16 19.50 -14.26
CA GLY A 487 -14.57 19.75 -12.90
C GLY A 487 -14.77 21.24 -12.60
N PHE A 488 -14.92 21.56 -11.32
CA PHE A 488 -15.00 22.94 -10.80
C PHE A 488 -14.35 23.01 -9.42
N GLU A 489 -14.08 24.23 -8.97
CA GLU A 489 -13.51 24.49 -7.66
C GLU A 489 -14.42 25.43 -6.86
N ILE A 490 -14.46 25.22 -5.53
CA ILE A 490 -15.12 26.09 -4.55
C ILE A 490 -14.11 26.44 -3.47
N THR A 491 -13.94 27.72 -3.21
CA THR A 491 -13.10 28.23 -2.12
C THR A 491 -13.98 28.52 -0.91
N LEU A 492 -13.55 28.03 0.25
CA LEU A 492 -14.25 28.14 1.52
C LEU A 492 -13.36 28.92 2.51
N GLU A 493 -13.85 30.08 2.95
CA GLU A 493 -13.24 30.83 4.04
C GLU A 493 -13.75 30.23 5.36
N ILE A 494 -12.90 29.41 6.02
CA ILE A 494 -13.24 28.70 7.25
C ILE A 494 -12.99 29.58 8.46
N SER A 495 -11.88 30.31 8.46
CA SER A 495 -11.43 31.15 9.57
C SER A 495 -10.52 32.28 9.07
N ASP A 496 -10.49 33.40 9.79
CA ASP A 496 -9.47 34.45 9.59
C ASP A 496 -8.12 34.11 10.26
N GLU A 497 -8.10 33.04 11.06
CA GLU A 497 -6.93 32.55 11.79
C GLU A 497 -6.55 31.16 11.26
N PRO A 498 -5.30 30.68 11.48
CA PRO A 498 -4.91 29.30 11.14
C PRO A 498 -5.87 28.28 11.75
N ILE A 499 -6.16 27.21 11.00
CA ILE A 499 -6.92 26.06 11.51
C ILE A 499 -6.04 24.81 11.54
N HIS A 500 -6.31 23.93 12.49
CA HIS A 500 -5.71 22.61 12.59
C HIS A 500 -6.79 21.55 12.35
N ILE A 501 -6.71 20.87 11.21
CA ILE A 501 -7.57 19.72 10.88
C ILE A 501 -6.87 18.48 11.43
N SER A 502 -7.52 17.76 12.35
CA SER A 502 -6.99 16.51 12.91
C SER A 502 -8.10 15.47 12.96
N GLY A 503 -8.10 14.55 12.03
CA GLY A 503 -9.13 13.52 11.89
C GLY A 503 -9.48 13.20 10.44
N LEU A 504 -10.67 12.64 10.23
CA LEU A 504 -11.23 12.30 8.92
C LEU A 504 -12.31 13.32 8.55
N PRO A 505 -12.03 14.29 7.66
CA PRO A 505 -13.07 15.18 7.16
C PRO A 505 -14.14 14.39 6.40
N THR A 506 -15.39 14.80 6.53
CA THR A 506 -16.53 14.16 5.86
C THR A 506 -17.19 15.10 4.87
N LEU A 507 -17.71 14.57 3.77
CA LEU A 507 -18.44 15.33 2.76
C LEU A 507 -19.77 14.64 2.43
N HIS A 508 -20.85 15.24 2.86
CA HIS A 508 -22.18 14.88 2.42
C HIS A 508 -22.54 15.67 1.17
N THR A 509 -22.73 15.00 0.04
CA THR A 509 -22.98 15.68 -1.24
C THR A 509 -24.30 15.25 -1.84
N ASP A 510 -25.19 16.20 -2.14
CA ASP A 510 -26.38 15.95 -2.92
C ASP A 510 -26.04 16.02 -4.41
N VAL A 511 -26.25 14.91 -5.12
CA VAL A 511 -25.91 14.80 -6.54
C VAL A 511 -27.12 14.37 -7.36
N SER A 512 -27.09 14.66 -8.66
CA SER A 512 -28.05 14.13 -9.62
C SER A 512 -27.34 13.44 -10.78
N THR A 513 -27.78 12.22 -11.08
CA THR A 513 -27.30 11.46 -12.24
C THR A 513 -27.71 12.12 -13.55
N GLY A 514 -26.97 11.86 -14.64
CA GLY A 514 -27.32 12.26 -15.98
C GLY A 514 -28.26 11.25 -16.66
N LEU A 515 -28.10 11.08 -17.97
CA LEU A 515 -28.82 10.06 -18.75
C LEU A 515 -28.30 8.65 -18.45
N CYS A 516 -27.09 8.53 -17.94
CA CYS A 516 -26.53 7.30 -17.41
C CYS A 516 -27.07 7.06 -15.98
N ASN A 517 -27.29 5.81 -15.61
CA ASN A 517 -27.81 5.44 -14.29
C ASN A 517 -26.69 5.18 -13.26
N GLY A 518 -25.64 5.98 -13.28
CA GLY A 518 -24.47 5.90 -12.39
C GLY A 518 -23.66 7.17 -12.46
N GLY A 519 -22.47 7.14 -11.89
CA GLY A 519 -21.47 8.19 -11.90
C GLY A 519 -20.62 8.18 -10.66
N GLN A 520 -19.47 8.75 -10.76
CA GLN A 520 -18.45 8.86 -9.73
C GLN A 520 -18.19 10.31 -9.42
N LEU A 521 -17.84 10.59 -8.18
CA LEU A 521 -17.36 11.89 -7.72
C LEU A 521 -16.01 11.70 -7.05
N PHE A 522 -15.05 12.51 -7.46
CA PHE A 522 -13.74 12.64 -6.85
C PHE A 522 -13.56 14.08 -6.37
N VAL A 523 -13.20 14.26 -5.12
CA VAL A 523 -13.05 15.58 -4.51
C VAL A 523 -11.67 15.69 -3.87
N THR A 524 -10.89 16.68 -4.30
CA THR A 524 -9.60 17.01 -3.70
C THR A 524 -9.77 18.22 -2.78
N MET A 525 -9.27 18.13 -1.55
CA MET A 525 -9.14 19.25 -0.63
C MET A 525 -7.73 19.84 -0.72
N LYS A 526 -7.65 21.15 -0.84
CA LYS A 526 -6.39 21.90 -0.96
C LYS A 526 -6.35 23.06 0.04
N ASP A 527 -5.15 23.40 0.48
CA ASP A 527 -4.88 24.72 1.05
C ASP A 527 -4.98 25.76 -0.09
N ALA A 528 -5.85 26.74 0.06
CA ALA A 528 -6.15 27.70 -1.00
C ALA A 528 -4.98 28.65 -1.31
N GLU A 529 -4.10 28.93 -0.34
CA GLU A 529 -2.98 29.85 -0.51
C GLU A 529 -1.80 29.16 -1.21
N SER A 530 -1.41 27.99 -0.75
CA SER A 530 -0.29 27.23 -1.32
C SER A 530 -0.69 26.40 -2.54
N GLY A 531 -1.96 26.05 -2.67
CA GLY A 531 -2.47 25.11 -3.69
C GLY A 531 -2.11 23.65 -3.44
N LEU A 532 -1.47 23.35 -2.32
CA LEU A 532 -1.06 21.99 -1.96
C LEU A 532 -2.27 21.11 -1.62
N ARG A 533 -2.27 19.87 -2.09
CA ARG A 533 -3.30 18.89 -1.76
C ARG A 533 -3.16 18.43 -0.31
N LEU A 534 -4.26 18.44 0.42
CA LEU A 534 -4.35 17.96 1.79
C LEU A 534 -4.85 16.51 1.85
N GLY A 535 -5.72 16.14 0.93
CA GLY A 535 -6.28 14.81 0.80
C GLY A 535 -7.38 14.77 -0.26
N HIS A 536 -7.95 13.57 -0.43
CA HIS A 536 -9.05 13.36 -1.39
C HIS A 536 -10.14 12.46 -0.82
N ALA A 537 -11.31 12.52 -1.44
CA ALA A 537 -12.43 11.62 -1.22
C ALA A 537 -12.98 11.16 -2.56
N THR A 538 -13.43 9.91 -2.66
CA THR A 538 -14.04 9.36 -3.87
C THR A 538 -15.20 8.44 -3.56
N MET A 539 -16.19 8.39 -4.46
CA MET A 539 -17.33 7.49 -4.34
C MET A 539 -18.07 7.34 -5.68
N ASP A 540 -18.37 6.10 -6.04
CA ASP A 540 -19.43 5.83 -7.02
C ASP A 540 -20.81 5.99 -6.35
N VAL A 541 -21.75 6.63 -7.02
CA VAL A 541 -23.11 6.90 -6.49
C VAL A 541 -23.88 5.63 -6.09
N ARG A 542 -23.47 4.47 -6.59
CA ARG A 542 -24.02 3.17 -6.17
C ARG A 542 -23.66 2.85 -4.72
N TYR A 543 -22.53 3.34 -4.22
CA TYR A 543 -22.02 3.13 -2.85
C TYR A 543 -22.31 4.30 -1.90
N ARG A 544 -23.30 5.13 -2.23
CA ARG A 544 -23.63 6.42 -1.61
C ARG A 544 -23.80 6.45 -0.09
N ASP A 545 -24.05 5.32 0.53
CA ASP A 545 -24.19 5.22 1.99
C ASP A 545 -22.91 4.71 2.67
N GLY A 546 -21.82 4.56 1.90
CA GLY A 546 -20.58 3.91 2.34
C GLY A 546 -20.68 2.38 2.36
N GLY A 547 -19.58 1.73 2.71
CA GLY A 547 -19.50 0.27 2.79
C GLY A 547 -19.25 -0.42 1.45
N TYR A 548 -19.54 -1.71 1.42
CA TYR A 548 -19.15 -2.62 0.34
C TYR A 548 -20.30 -3.01 -0.59
N ASP A 549 -21.53 -2.63 -0.27
CA ASP A 549 -22.71 -3.04 -1.00
C ASP A 549 -23.19 -1.95 -1.97
N SER A 550 -23.26 -2.29 -3.24
CA SER A 550 -23.85 -1.40 -4.23
C SER A 550 -25.38 -1.30 -4.07
N LYS A 551 -25.92 -0.12 -4.38
CA LYS A 551 -27.36 0.15 -4.37
C LYS A 551 -27.85 0.57 -5.75
N PRO A 552 -29.04 0.14 -6.15
CA PRO A 552 -29.61 0.52 -7.43
C PRO A 552 -29.68 2.04 -7.60
N THR A 553 -29.35 2.50 -8.79
CA THR A 553 -29.45 3.89 -9.22
C THR A 553 -30.27 4.01 -10.49
N ALA A 554 -30.80 5.20 -10.77
CA ALA A 554 -31.59 5.48 -11.95
C ALA A 554 -31.10 6.77 -12.64
N SER A 555 -31.32 6.87 -13.94
CA SER A 555 -31.06 8.10 -14.71
C SER A 555 -31.90 9.26 -14.21
N LEU A 556 -31.37 10.48 -14.28
CA LEU A 556 -32.05 11.73 -13.92
C LEU A 556 -32.64 11.71 -12.50
N SER A 557 -31.97 11.06 -11.59
CA SER A 557 -32.39 10.90 -10.19
C SER A 557 -31.39 11.53 -9.25
N SER A 558 -31.87 12.00 -8.10
CA SER A 558 -31.03 12.65 -7.08
C SER A 558 -30.73 11.69 -5.94
N TYR A 559 -29.49 11.79 -5.42
CA TYR A 559 -28.96 10.97 -4.34
C TYR A 559 -28.14 11.83 -3.41
N ARG A 560 -28.08 11.43 -2.12
CA ARG A 560 -27.12 11.95 -1.17
C ARG A 560 -26.01 10.93 -0.99
N MET A 561 -24.75 11.40 -1.06
CA MET A 561 -23.54 10.59 -0.89
C MET A 561 -22.84 11.01 0.40
N LEU A 562 -22.37 10.04 1.17
CA LEU A 562 -21.50 10.26 2.33
C LEU A 562 -20.09 9.81 1.99
N MET A 563 -19.18 10.76 1.85
CA MET A 563 -17.78 10.52 1.54
C MET A 563 -16.89 10.89 2.73
N GLU A 564 -15.80 10.17 2.89
CA GLU A 564 -14.74 10.49 3.85
C GLU A 564 -13.46 10.80 3.09
N PHE A 565 -12.79 11.87 3.49
CA PHE A 565 -11.44 12.18 3.02
C PHE A 565 -10.41 11.24 3.65
N ASN A 566 -9.19 11.27 3.11
CA ASN A 566 -8.06 10.67 3.80
C ASN A 566 -7.89 11.28 5.20
N PRO A 567 -7.39 10.49 6.17
CA PRO A 567 -6.99 11.02 7.46
C PRO A 567 -6.01 12.19 7.30
N MET A 568 -6.19 13.24 8.09
CA MET A 568 -5.37 14.45 8.01
C MET A 568 -4.96 14.92 9.41
N ASP A 569 -3.71 15.33 9.54
CA ASP A 569 -3.22 16.10 10.68
C ASP A 569 -2.43 17.30 10.14
N VAL A 570 -3.15 18.39 9.85
CA VAL A 570 -2.63 19.48 9.03
C VAL A 570 -3.03 20.85 9.54
N ILE A 571 -2.08 21.78 9.49
CA ILE A 571 -2.33 23.20 9.67
C ILE A 571 -2.61 23.83 8.31
N VAL A 572 -3.67 24.62 8.24
CA VAL A 572 -3.98 25.50 7.11
C VAL A 572 -3.77 26.94 7.58
N PRO A 573 -2.64 27.58 7.25
CA PRO A 573 -2.26 28.87 7.82
C PRO A 573 -3.22 30.00 7.45
N SER A 574 -3.78 29.96 6.25
CA SER A 574 -4.72 30.97 5.75
C SER A 574 -6.13 30.81 6.34
N GLY A 575 -6.45 29.64 6.90
CA GLY A 575 -7.83 29.28 7.26
C GLY A 575 -8.77 29.14 6.05
N ILE A 576 -8.22 29.04 4.84
CA ILE A 576 -8.99 29.00 3.58
C ILE A 576 -8.71 27.68 2.85
N LEU A 577 -9.77 26.95 2.51
CA LEU A 577 -9.71 25.69 1.77
C LEU A 577 -10.26 25.84 0.36
N THR A 578 -9.75 25.05 -0.56
CA THR A 578 -10.36 24.84 -1.88
C THR A 578 -10.77 23.38 -2.02
N LEU A 579 -12.03 23.15 -2.37
CA LEU A 579 -12.53 21.85 -2.81
C LEU A 579 -12.59 21.82 -4.32
N GLN A 580 -11.86 20.89 -4.93
CA GLN A 580 -11.88 20.63 -6.35
C GLN A 580 -12.71 19.38 -6.62
N PHE A 581 -13.82 19.56 -7.32
CA PHE A 581 -14.74 18.49 -7.74
C PHE A 581 -14.41 18.02 -9.14
N SER A 582 -14.27 16.73 -9.34
CA SER A 582 -14.01 16.10 -10.64
C SER A 582 -14.73 14.75 -10.76
N GLU A 583 -14.77 14.18 -11.94
CA GLU A 583 -15.37 12.86 -12.18
C GLU A 583 -14.42 11.75 -11.73
N SER A 584 -13.11 11.96 -11.90
CA SER A 584 -12.06 11.03 -11.44
C SER A 584 -10.81 11.82 -11.04
N GLY A 585 -9.96 11.20 -10.23
CA GLY A 585 -8.62 11.67 -9.90
C GLY A 585 -7.56 10.92 -10.69
N GLU A 586 -6.28 11.23 -10.44
CA GLU A 586 -5.15 10.62 -11.14
C GLU A 586 -5.04 9.12 -10.86
N ASP A 587 -5.41 8.70 -9.64
CA ASP A 587 -5.32 7.31 -9.20
C ASP A 587 -6.58 6.48 -9.46
N TYR A 588 -7.67 7.12 -9.91
CA TYR A 588 -8.95 6.47 -10.12
C TYR A 588 -9.36 6.44 -11.57
N ILE A 589 -9.81 5.28 -12.02
CA ILE A 589 -10.31 5.07 -13.38
C ILE A 589 -11.65 5.80 -13.52
N PRO A 590 -11.87 6.56 -14.63
CA PRO A 590 -13.16 7.16 -14.88
C PRO A 590 -14.29 6.13 -14.89
N SER A 591 -15.44 6.48 -14.29
CA SER A 591 -16.59 5.57 -14.26
C SER A 591 -17.15 5.29 -15.67
N PRO A 592 -17.87 4.18 -15.89
CA PRO A 592 -18.57 3.93 -17.15
C PRO A 592 -19.55 5.06 -17.55
N CYS A 593 -19.99 5.84 -16.56
CA CYS A 593 -20.87 6.99 -16.75
C CYS A 593 -20.14 8.34 -16.87
N ALA A 594 -18.83 8.36 -16.97
CA ALA A 594 -17.96 9.56 -16.94
C ALA A 594 -18.39 10.66 -17.93
N VAL A 595 -18.84 10.28 -19.14
CA VAL A 595 -19.30 11.25 -20.16
C VAL A 595 -20.51 12.04 -19.68
N ASN A 596 -21.44 11.40 -18.98
CA ASN A 596 -22.62 12.04 -18.41
C ASN A 596 -22.33 12.68 -17.06
N GLY A 597 -21.51 12.02 -16.25
CA GLY A 597 -21.07 12.43 -14.93
C GLY A 597 -22.22 12.71 -13.95
N LEU A 598 -21.92 13.44 -12.90
CA LEU A 598 -22.86 13.84 -11.85
C LEU A 598 -23.05 15.37 -11.85
N LEU A 599 -24.26 15.82 -11.53
CA LEU A 599 -24.54 17.21 -11.19
C LEU A 599 -24.42 17.35 -9.67
N VAL A 600 -23.53 18.17 -9.18
CA VAL A 600 -23.38 18.50 -7.76
C VAL A 600 -24.37 19.61 -7.44
N ASN A 601 -25.35 19.33 -6.57
CA ASN A 601 -26.41 20.29 -6.24
C ASN A 601 -26.06 21.09 -4.97
N SER A 602 -25.55 20.41 -3.94
CA SER A 602 -25.12 20.99 -2.68
C SER A 602 -24.17 20.06 -1.95
N PHE A 603 -23.48 20.57 -0.93
CA PHE A 603 -22.70 19.74 -0.03
C PHE A 603 -22.65 20.32 1.39
N ASP A 604 -22.40 19.43 2.36
CA ASP A 604 -22.06 19.75 3.74
C ASP A 604 -20.69 19.12 4.05
N LEU A 605 -19.69 19.95 4.33
CA LEU A 605 -18.36 19.55 4.74
C LEU A 605 -18.25 19.56 6.26
N GLY A 606 -17.90 18.43 6.85
CA GLY A 606 -17.56 18.28 8.27
C GLY A 606 -16.04 18.31 8.43
N LEU A 607 -15.51 19.32 9.10
CA LEU A 607 -14.08 19.46 9.39
C LEU A 607 -13.80 19.12 10.85
N PRO A 608 -13.04 18.07 11.15
CA PRO A 608 -12.58 17.77 12.51
C PRO A 608 -11.45 18.74 12.87
N LEU A 609 -11.76 19.70 13.74
CA LEU A 609 -10.80 20.73 14.18
C LEU A 609 -10.36 20.48 15.62
N ILE A 610 -9.10 20.76 15.88
CA ILE A 610 -8.51 20.72 17.21
C ILE A 610 -7.96 22.11 17.54
N ASP A 611 -8.28 22.61 18.74
CA ASP A 611 -7.88 23.93 19.21
C ASP A 611 -6.79 23.86 20.29
N ARG A 612 -5.65 23.22 19.91
CA ARG A 612 -4.44 23.19 20.74
C ARG A 612 -3.29 23.96 20.10
N TRP A 613 -3.63 24.92 19.25
CA TRP A 613 -2.67 25.77 18.58
C TRP A 613 -1.85 26.56 19.60
N GLY A 614 -0.57 26.23 19.70
CA GLY A 614 0.33 26.88 20.67
C GLY A 614 0.39 26.23 22.05
N GLU A 615 -0.44 25.25 22.38
CA GLU A 615 -0.29 24.42 23.58
C GLU A 615 0.70 23.28 23.31
N HIS A 616 1.60 22.99 24.28
CA HIS A 616 2.80 22.20 23.99
C HIS A 616 2.98 20.95 24.84
N GLU A 617 2.09 20.64 25.78
CA GLU A 617 2.31 19.53 26.73
C GLU A 617 2.37 18.14 26.04
N ALA A 618 1.69 17.99 24.88
CA ALA A 618 1.69 16.75 24.10
C ALA A 618 2.57 16.80 22.84
N TRP A 619 3.31 17.89 22.62
CA TRP A 619 4.14 18.09 21.45
C TRP A 619 5.60 17.79 21.74
N PHE A 620 6.27 17.13 20.79
CA PHE A 620 7.72 16.93 20.84
C PHE A 620 8.34 17.13 19.45
N ASP A 621 9.60 17.53 19.46
CA ASP A 621 10.39 17.65 18.25
C ASP A 621 11.30 16.40 18.15
N VAL A 622 11.30 15.74 17.02
CA VAL A 622 12.27 14.68 16.75
C VAL A 622 13.61 15.36 16.49
N PRO A 623 14.67 14.96 17.20
CA PRO A 623 15.98 15.56 16.96
C PRO A 623 16.46 15.27 15.53
N PRO A 624 17.26 16.14 14.95
CA PRO A 624 17.90 15.88 13.68
C PRO A 624 18.64 14.53 13.69
N TRP A 625 18.61 13.80 12.58
CA TRP A 625 19.17 12.45 12.50
C TRP A 625 20.65 12.35 12.92
N TRP A 626 21.44 13.38 12.67
CA TRP A 626 22.84 13.43 13.12
C TRP A 626 23.00 13.53 14.66
N GLU A 627 22.04 14.13 15.37
CA GLU A 627 22.04 14.13 16.84
C GLU A 627 21.67 12.76 17.40
N VAL A 628 20.80 12.02 16.71
CA VAL A 628 20.41 10.65 17.11
C VAL A 628 21.59 9.68 16.95
N GLN A 629 22.41 9.86 15.93
CA GLN A 629 23.60 9.02 15.72
C GLN A 629 24.73 9.26 16.76
N GLU A 630 24.74 10.41 17.40
CA GLU A 630 25.72 10.75 18.45
C GLU A 630 25.27 10.33 19.86
N MET A 631 24.01 9.97 20.06
CA MET A 631 23.47 9.49 21.33
C MET A 631 23.74 8.01 21.56
#